data_32cf5d3e14da9784fc89034d43a61c2c
#
_entry.id   32cf5d3e14da9784fc89034d43a61c2c
#
_cell.length_a   1.000
_cell.length_b   1.000
_cell.length_c   1.000
_cell.angle_alpha   90.00
_cell.angle_beta   90.00
_cell.angle_gamma   90.00
#
_symmetry.space_group_name_H-M   'P 1'
#
loop_
_entity.id
_entity.type
_entity.pdbx_description
1 polymer ?
#
loop_
_entity_poly.entity_id
_entity_poly.type
_entity_poly.pdbx_seq_one_letter_code
_entity_poly.pdbx_strand_id
1 'polypeptide(L)'
;QMLIIDGKDYQGIKEAVFKYGGVQTSLYSTIASSKTKTPYYNKQTNSYCYMGQDKPNHDVVIIGWDDNYPKENFNVDLEGDGAFICQNSWGSSFGDNGVFYVSYYDTNVGTHNVVYTDIESADNYDNIYQSDLCGWVGKMGYDKEDMYGANIFTAQSAESLRASGFYATA
;
A
#
# COMPACT_ATOMS: atom_id res chain seq x y z
N GLN A 1 6.63 5.63 12.33
CA GLN A 1 5.39 5.06 12.90
C GLN A 1 4.49 4.61 11.76
N MET A 2 3.68 3.57 11.98
CA MET A 2 2.65 3.11 11.04
C MET A 2 1.28 3.31 11.67
N LEU A 3 0.33 3.81 10.85
CA LEU A 3 -1.08 3.87 11.21
C LEU A 3 -1.85 2.94 10.28
N ILE A 4 -2.78 2.17 10.84
CA ILE A 4 -3.70 1.33 10.09
C ILE A 4 -5.04 2.04 10.01
N ILE A 5 -5.62 2.13 8.81
CA ILE A 5 -6.96 2.66 8.58
C ILE A 5 -7.89 1.50 8.25
N ASP A 6 -9.08 1.52 8.84
CA ASP A 6 -10.07 0.47 8.65
C ASP A 6 -10.41 0.25 7.16
N GLY A 7 -10.74 -0.98 6.84
CA GLY A 7 -11.08 -1.34 5.46
C GLY A 7 -12.31 -0.58 4.96
N LYS A 8 -12.19 0.01 3.77
CA LYS A 8 -13.24 0.82 3.12
C LYS A 8 -13.63 2.11 3.85
N ASP A 9 -12.85 2.55 4.83
CA ASP A 9 -12.98 3.89 5.40
C ASP A 9 -12.37 4.94 4.45
N TYR A 10 -13.10 5.27 3.41
CA TYR A 10 -12.65 6.21 2.38
C TYR A 10 -12.45 7.62 2.91
N GLN A 11 -13.21 8.04 3.91
CA GLN A 11 -13.02 9.34 4.54
C GLN A 11 -11.70 9.36 5.32
N GLY A 12 -11.43 8.35 6.13
CA GLY A 12 -10.16 8.21 6.85
C GLY A 12 -8.96 8.12 5.91
N ILE A 13 -9.09 7.43 4.76
CA ILE A 13 -8.06 7.40 3.71
C ILE A 13 -7.80 8.80 3.16
N LYS A 14 -8.84 9.56 2.79
CA LYS A 14 -8.70 10.93 2.26
C LYS A 14 -8.04 11.87 3.26
N GLU A 15 -8.45 11.80 4.53
CA GLU A 15 -7.84 12.58 5.61
C GLU A 15 -6.37 12.24 5.81
N ALA A 16 -6.02 10.96 5.73
CA ALA A 16 -4.64 10.50 5.84
C ALA A 16 -3.79 10.94 4.63
N VAL A 17 -4.30 10.85 3.41
CA VAL A 17 -3.64 11.37 2.21
C VAL A 17 -3.39 12.86 2.35
N PHE A 18 -4.39 13.63 2.78
CA PHE A 18 -4.26 15.07 2.99
C PHE A 18 -3.19 15.42 4.04
N LYS A 19 -3.14 14.66 5.12
CA LYS A 19 -2.25 14.92 6.26
C LYS A 19 -0.83 14.40 6.05
N TYR A 20 -0.68 13.22 5.43
CA TYR A 20 0.59 12.48 5.38
C TYR A 20 1.12 12.27 3.96
N GLY A 21 0.36 12.61 2.93
CA GLY A 21 0.79 12.57 1.54
C GLY A 21 0.54 11.26 0.81
N GLY A 22 0.35 10.14 1.50
CA GLY A 22 0.08 8.86 0.84
C GLY A 22 -0.39 7.76 1.78
N VAL A 23 -1.23 6.87 1.23
CA VAL A 23 -1.76 5.69 1.92
C VAL A 23 -1.49 4.46 1.06
N GLN A 24 -0.69 3.52 1.55
CA GLN A 24 -0.56 2.21 0.89
C GLN A 24 -1.89 1.49 0.95
N THR A 25 -2.30 0.89 -0.16
CA THR A 25 -3.50 0.05 -0.26
C THR A 25 -3.25 -1.14 -1.18
N SER A 26 -4.05 -2.18 -1.03
CA SER A 26 -3.92 -3.41 -1.82
C SER A 26 -4.93 -3.44 -2.96
N LEU A 27 -4.52 -4.04 -4.08
CA LEU A 27 -5.34 -4.29 -5.25
C LEU A 27 -5.22 -5.75 -5.72
N TYR A 28 -6.25 -6.27 -6.39
CA TYR A 28 -6.07 -7.41 -7.27
C TYR A 28 -5.70 -6.90 -8.66
N SER A 29 -4.47 -7.11 -9.08
CA SER A 29 -4.00 -6.66 -10.39
C SER A 29 -3.93 -7.83 -11.38
N THR A 30 -4.60 -7.66 -12.51
CA THR A 30 -4.49 -8.54 -13.68
C THR A 30 -3.52 -7.99 -14.73
N ILE A 31 -2.90 -6.85 -14.45
CA ILE A 31 -1.95 -6.19 -15.34
C ILE A 31 -0.56 -6.79 -15.10
N ALA A 32 -0.13 -7.68 -16.00
CA ALA A 32 1.20 -8.30 -15.89
C ALA A 32 2.32 -7.48 -16.56
N SER A 33 1.96 -6.57 -17.47
CA SER A 33 2.89 -5.66 -18.16
C SER A 33 2.14 -4.53 -18.84
N SER A 34 2.85 -3.50 -19.31
CA SER A 34 2.26 -2.40 -20.10
C SER A 34 1.59 -2.89 -21.41
N LYS A 35 1.90 -4.11 -21.87
CA LYS A 35 1.31 -4.72 -23.06
C LYS A 35 0.10 -5.62 -22.75
N THR A 36 -0.11 -5.98 -21.48
CA THR A 36 -1.22 -6.85 -21.07
C THR A 36 -2.56 -6.16 -21.32
N LYS A 37 -3.45 -6.85 -22.03
CA LYS A 37 -4.84 -6.44 -22.16
C LYS A 37 -5.63 -7.11 -21.05
N THR A 38 -6.33 -6.33 -20.27
CA THR A 38 -7.26 -6.79 -19.24
C THR A 38 -8.58 -6.05 -19.37
N PRO A 39 -9.72 -6.68 -19.12
CA PRO A 39 -11.02 -6.00 -19.16
C PRO A 39 -11.16 -4.92 -18.11
N TYR A 40 -10.33 -4.94 -17.07
CA TYR A 40 -10.44 -4.05 -15.91
C TYR A 40 -9.61 -2.76 -16.02
N TYR A 41 -8.69 -2.65 -16.98
CA TYR A 41 -7.84 -1.47 -17.16
C TYR A 41 -8.11 -0.78 -18.50
N ASN A 42 -8.58 0.45 -18.43
CA ASN A 42 -8.71 1.33 -19.58
C ASN A 42 -7.43 2.13 -19.79
N LYS A 43 -6.68 1.82 -20.86
CA LYS A 43 -5.42 2.49 -21.17
C LYS A 43 -5.56 3.92 -21.67
N GLN A 44 -6.72 4.32 -22.16
CA GLN A 44 -6.95 5.67 -22.68
C GLN A 44 -7.13 6.67 -21.55
N THR A 45 -7.76 6.24 -20.47
CA THR A 45 -8.07 7.06 -19.31
C THR A 45 -7.19 6.72 -18.08
N ASN A 46 -6.32 5.70 -18.21
CA ASN A 46 -5.51 5.15 -17.12
C ASN A 46 -6.35 4.73 -15.91
N SER A 47 -7.51 4.14 -16.15
CA SER A 47 -8.49 3.81 -15.11
C SER A 47 -8.60 2.31 -14.89
N TYR A 48 -8.65 1.89 -13.63
CA TYR A 48 -8.74 0.49 -13.21
C TYR A 48 -9.92 0.28 -12.27
N CYS A 49 -10.66 -0.82 -12.48
CA CYS A 49 -11.66 -1.27 -11.54
C CYS A 49 -11.83 -2.79 -11.68
N TYR A 50 -11.56 -3.52 -10.61
CA TYR A 50 -11.80 -4.96 -10.49
C TYR A 50 -13.04 -5.21 -9.62
N MET A 51 -14.02 -5.95 -10.15
CA MET A 51 -15.30 -6.23 -9.50
C MET A 51 -15.44 -7.71 -9.08
N GLY A 52 -14.33 -8.47 -9.09
CA GLY A 52 -14.34 -9.89 -8.76
C GLY A 52 -14.12 -10.18 -7.28
N GLN A 53 -13.86 -11.46 -6.97
CA GLN A 53 -13.70 -11.96 -5.61
C GLN A 53 -12.28 -12.45 -5.31
N ASP A 54 -11.34 -12.26 -6.22
CA ASP A 54 -9.96 -12.66 -5.98
C ASP A 54 -9.28 -11.77 -4.93
N LYS A 55 -8.39 -12.38 -4.17
CA LYS A 55 -7.64 -11.68 -3.12
C LYS A 55 -6.60 -10.74 -3.72
N PRO A 56 -6.27 -9.65 -3.03
CA PRO A 56 -5.21 -8.75 -3.45
C PRO A 56 -3.89 -9.49 -3.73
N ASN A 57 -3.18 -9.04 -4.74
CA ASN A 57 -1.88 -9.57 -5.17
C ASN A 57 -0.88 -8.46 -5.51
N HIS A 58 -1.26 -7.20 -5.29
CA HIS A 58 -0.46 -6.02 -5.62
C HIS A 58 -0.75 -4.88 -4.66
N ASP A 59 0.26 -4.08 -4.35
CA ASP A 59 0.12 -2.88 -3.54
C ASP A 59 0.46 -1.63 -4.35
N VAL A 60 -0.28 -0.56 -4.06
CA VAL A 60 -0.09 0.78 -4.62
C VAL A 60 -0.21 1.82 -3.52
N VAL A 61 0.12 3.07 -3.83
CA VAL A 61 -0.04 4.19 -2.90
C VAL A 61 -1.12 5.13 -3.40
N ILE A 62 -2.17 5.33 -2.61
CA ILE A 62 -3.16 6.38 -2.84
C ILE A 62 -2.47 7.72 -2.50
N ILE A 63 -2.41 8.63 -3.48
CA ILE A 63 -1.80 9.94 -3.36
C ILE A 63 -2.80 11.10 -3.53
N GLY A 64 -4.06 10.77 -3.83
CA GLY A 64 -5.13 11.72 -4.03
C GLY A 64 -6.45 11.04 -4.34
N TRP A 65 -7.44 11.85 -4.66
CA TRP A 65 -8.76 11.39 -5.10
C TRP A 65 -9.46 12.43 -5.96
N ASP A 66 -10.46 11.97 -6.73
CA ASP A 66 -11.41 12.82 -7.46
C ASP A 66 -12.81 12.22 -7.30
N ASP A 67 -13.66 12.90 -6.54
CA ASP A 67 -15.04 12.45 -6.26
C ASP A 67 -15.96 12.55 -7.50
N ASN A 68 -15.55 13.32 -8.50
CA ASN A 68 -16.28 13.51 -9.74
C ASN A 68 -15.63 12.78 -10.93
N TYR A 69 -14.68 11.89 -10.68
CA TYR A 69 -14.03 11.13 -11.76
C TYR A 69 -15.07 10.26 -12.47
N PRO A 70 -15.31 10.48 -13.80
CA PRO A 70 -16.44 9.88 -14.50
C PRO A 70 -16.35 8.36 -14.54
N LYS A 71 -17.43 7.68 -14.18
CA LYS A 71 -17.55 6.22 -14.23
C LYS A 71 -17.37 5.66 -15.64
N GLU A 72 -17.71 6.42 -16.68
CA GLU A 72 -17.53 6.07 -18.09
C GLU A 72 -16.07 5.88 -18.50
N ASN A 73 -15.12 6.38 -17.70
CA ASN A 73 -13.68 6.19 -17.91
C ASN A 73 -13.22 4.74 -17.60
N PHE A 74 -14.04 3.96 -16.90
CA PHE A 74 -13.74 2.58 -16.57
C PHE A 74 -14.30 1.62 -17.64
N ASN A 75 -13.65 0.45 -17.79
CA ASN A 75 -14.11 -0.58 -18.72
C ASN A 75 -15.26 -1.46 -18.17
N VAL A 76 -15.66 -1.24 -16.93
CA VAL A 76 -16.75 -1.95 -16.26
C VAL A 76 -17.89 -0.98 -15.99
N ASP A 77 -19.10 -1.48 -15.97
CA ASP A 77 -20.29 -0.68 -15.66
C ASP A 77 -20.36 -0.42 -14.14
N LEU A 78 -20.41 0.85 -13.74
CA LEU A 78 -20.36 1.30 -12.35
C LEU A 78 -21.59 2.12 -11.99
N GLU A 79 -22.00 2.02 -10.72
CA GLU A 79 -23.17 2.73 -10.21
C GLU A 79 -22.95 4.25 -10.09
N GLY A 80 -21.71 4.72 -9.87
CA GLY A 80 -21.42 6.13 -9.68
C GLY A 80 -19.98 6.52 -10.01
N ASP A 81 -19.73 7.81 -9.93
CA ASP A 81 -18.43 8.44 -10.15
C ASP A 81 -17.50 8.29 -8.95
N GLY A 82 -16.25 8.67 -9.15
CA GLY A 82 -15.24 8.77 -8.12
C GLY A 82 -14.12 7.74 -8.21
N ALA A 83 -12.92 8.22 -7.97
CA ALA A 83 -11.71 7.42 -8.00
C ALA A 83 -10.68 7.90 -6.99
N PHE A 84 -9.85 6.96 -6.52
CA PHE A 84 -8.56 7.26 -5.94
C PHE A 84 -7.51 7.46 -7.04
N ILE A 85 -6.62 8.41 -6.82
CA ILE A 85 -5.42 8.64 -7.62
C ILE A 85 -4.30 7.83 -6.99
N CYS A 86 -3.79 6.84 -7.72
CA CYS A 86 -2.83 5.86 -7.19
C CYS A 86 -1.49 5.95 -7.92
N GLN A 87 -0.40 5.93 -7.15
CA GLN A 87 0.96 5.78 -7.64
C GLN A 87 1.31 4.29 -7.66
N ASN A 88 1.76 3.81 -8.83
CA ASN A 88 2.26 2.45 -9.01
C ASN A 88 3.79 2.39 -8.90
N SER A 89 4.33 1.19 -8.66
CA SER A 89 5.78 0.91 -8.59
C SER A 89 6.43 0.54 -9.93
N TRP A 90 5.70 0.67 -11.07
CA TRP A 90 6.15 0.19 -12.38
C TRP A 90 6.84 1.26 -13.25
N GLY A 91 7.20 2.38 -12.65
CA GLY A 91 7.91 3.46 -13.30
C GLY A 91 7.01 4.37 -14.15
N SER A 92 7.63 5.40 -14.73
CA SER A 92 6.93 6.49 -15.45
C SER A 92 6.33 6.07 -16.81
N SER A 93 6.65 4.89 -17.30
CA SER A 93 6.05 4.37 -18.54
C SER A 93 4.66 3.75 -18.35
N PHE A 94 4.22 3.57 -17.10
CA PHE A 94 2.89 3.08 -16.77
C PHE A 94 1.95 4.27 -16.48
N GLY A 95 0.72 4.20 -16.97
CA GLY A 95 -0.29 5.22 -16.69
C GLY A 95 0.14 6.62 -17.14
N ASP A 96 -0.16 7.61 -16.31
CA ASP A 96 0.34 8.98 -16.47
C ASP A 96 1.53 9.18 -15.50
N ASN A 97 2.76 9.00 -16.02
CA ASN A 97 3.99 9.07 -15.23
C ASN A 97 4.01 8.17 -13.97
N GLY A 98 3.45 6.98 -14.08
CA GLY A 98 3.33 6.01 -12.98
C GLY A 98 2.02 6.13 -12.20
N VAL A 99 1.17 7.11 -12.51
CA VAL A 99 -0.11 7.37 -11.84
C VAL A 99 -1.26 6.79 -12.66
N PHE A 100 -2.29 6.31 -11.96
CA PHE A 100 -3.52 5.81 -12.55
C PHE A 100 -4.70 5.99 -11.58
N TYR A 101 -5.91 5.81 -12.08
CA TYR A 101 -7.14 5.99 -11.31
C TYR A 101 -7.76 4.65 -10.95
N VAL A 102 -8.14 4.48 -9.69
CA VAL A 102 -8.82 3.27 -9.20
C VAL A 102 -10.20 3.66 -8.67
N SER A 103 -11.24 3.07 -9.25
CA SER A 103 -12.61 3.37 -8.86
C SER A 103 -12.86 3.10 -7.37
N TYR A 104 -13.70 3.90 -6.73
CA TYR A 104 -14.22 3.61 -5.39
C TYR A 104 -14.99 2.29 -5.32
N TYR A 105 -15.49 1.80 -6.46
CA TYR A 105 -16.22 0.53 -6.59
C TYR A 105 -15.30 -0.68 -6.80
N ASP A 106 -13.97 -0.48 -6.92
CA ASP A 106 -13.02 -1.60 -6.94
C ASP A 106 -13.14 -2.44 -5.67
N THR A 107 -13.18 -3.77 -5.81
CA THR A 107 -13.42 -4.68 -4.69
C THR A 107 -12.34 -4.58 -3.61
N ASN A 108 -11.10 -4.34 -3.98
CA ASN A 108 -9.94 -4.45 -3.09
C ASN A 108 -9.38 -3.10 -2.63
N VAL A 109 -9.49 -2.02 -3.43
CA VAL A 109 -8.99 -0.71 -3.04
C VAL A 109 -9.56 -0.28 -1.69
N GLY A 110 -8.71 0.24 -0.83
CA GLY A 110 -9.11 0.67 0.51
C GLY A 110 -9.39 -0.46 1.51
N THR A 111 -8.97 -1.71 1.24
CA THR A 111 -9.18 -2.83 2.18
C THR A 111 -8.03 -3.02 3.16
N HIS A 112 -6.78 -2.83 2.73
CA HIS A 112 -5.58 -2.95 3.56
C HIS A 112 -4.83 -1.63 3.49
N ASN A 113 -5.08 -0.76 4.45
CA ASN A 113 -4.58 0.61 4.39
C ASN A 113 -3.52 0.85 5.45
N VAL A 114 -2.33 1.27 4.99
CA VAL A 114 -1.21 1.60 5.86
C VAL A 114 -0.69 2.99 5.53
N VAL A 115 -0.49 3.79 6.58
CA VAL A 115 0.12 5.12 6.49
C VAL A 115 1.43 5.10 7.23
N TYR A 116 2.48 5.61 6.60
CA TYR A 116 3.80 5.79 7.22
C TYR A 116 3.93 7.23 7.69
N THR A 117 4.16 7.40 8.99
CA THR A 117 4.26 8.71 9.65
C THR A 117 5.58 8.83 10.39
N ASP A 118 5.84 10.01 10.95
CA ASP A 118 7.02 10.29 11.75
C ASP A 118 8.32 9.86 11.05
N ILE A 119 8.47 10.33 9.80
CA ILE A 119 9.68 10.12 9.01
C ILE A 119 10.78 11.00 9.60
N GLU A 120 11.86 10.36 10.02
CA GLU A 120 13.03 11.01 10.59
C GLU A 120 14.18 11.03 9.58
N SER A 121 15.25 11.76 9.90
CA SER A 121 16.46 11.78 9.08
C SER A 121 17.11 10.39 9.00
N ALA A 122 17.69 10.04 7.86
CA ALA A 122 18.36 8.75 7.66
C ALA A 122 19.64 8.60 8.49
N ASP A 123 20.17 9.70 9.02
CA ASP A 123 21.35 9.79 9.88
C ASP A 123 21.00 9.94 11.39
N ASN A 124 19.75 9.63 11.76
CA ASN A 124 19.28 9.64 13.15
C ASN A 124 19.96 8.57 14.02
N TYR A 125 20.47 7.50 13.39
CA TYR A 125 21.25 6.43 14.03
C TYR A 125 22.54 6.19 13.27
N ASP A 126 23.65 5.98 13.98
CA ASP A 126 24.95 5.67 13.37
C ASP A 126 24.94 4.31 12.67
N ASN A 127 24.28 3.32 13.26
CA ASN A 127 24.14 1.97 12.70
C ASN A 127 22.72 1.44 12.86
N ILE A 128 22.25 0.70 11.84
CA ILE A 128 20.97 -0.01 11.84
C ILE A 128 21.26 -1.50 11.56
N TYR A 129 20.81 -2.36 12.46
CA TYR A 129 20.90 -3.81 12.32
C TYR A 129 19.50 -4.36 12.06
N GLN A 130 19.29 -4.99 10.89
CA GLN A 130 17.98 -5.42 10.44
C GLN A 130 18.06 -6.82 9.81
N SER A 131 17.13 -7.68 10.16
CA SER A 131 17.01 -9.03 9.60
C SER A 131 15.87 -9.17 8.60
N ASP A 132 14.89 -8.27 8.65
CA ASP A 132 13.63 -8.29 7.91
C ASP A 132 13.62 -7.25 6.77
N LEU A 133 14.57 -7.35 5.85
CA LEU A 133 14.72 -6.39 4.73
C LEU A 133 13.45 -6.24 3.86
N CYS A 134 12.58 -7.24 3.86
CA CYS A 134 11.30 -7.21 3.15
C CYS A 134 10.13 -6.75 4.05
N GLY A 135 10.40 -6.31 5.27
CA GLY A 135 9.36 -5.98 6.24
C GLY A 135 8.59 -7.22 6.73
N TRP A 136 7.33 -7.03 7.10
CA TRP A 136 6.49 -8.13 7.57
C TRP A 136 6.06 -9.02 6.41
N VAL A 137 6.49 -10.27 6.39
CA VAL A 137 6.16 -11.25 5.34
C VAL A 137 5.31 -12.42 5.86
N GLY A 138 5.14 -12.53 7.17
CA GLY A 138 4.36 -13.59 7.78
C GLY A 138 4.51 -13.61 9.29
N LYS A 139 3.76 -14.49 9.94
CA LYS A 139 3.85 -14.73 11.38
C LYS A 139 4.23 -16.18 11.67
N MET A 140 4.96 -16.39 12.76
CA MET A 140 5.35 -17.70 13.25
C MET A 140 5.13 -17.76 14.76
N GLY A 141 4.65 -18.90 15.25
CA GLY A 141 4.40 -19.10 16.66
C GLY A 141 4.38 -20.60 17.00
N TYR A 142 4.25 -20.91 18.29
CA TYR A 142 4.26 -22.28 18.82
C TYR A 142 2.92 -22.69 19.44
N ASP A 143 1.83 -21.98 19.18
CA ASP A 143 0.52 -22.18 19.82
C ASP A 143 0.59 -22.16 21.36
N LYS A 144 1.38 -21.26 21.93
CA LYS A 144 1.53 -21.06 23.37
C LYS A 144 1.33 -19.59 23.71
N GLU A 145 0.89 -19.32 24.94
CA GLU A 145 0.70 -17.97 25.45
C GLU A 145 2.01 -17.17 25.50
N ASP A 146 3.12 -17.83 25.77
CA ASP A 146 4.45 -17.23 25.81
C ASP A 146 5.31 -17.73 24.65
N MET A 147 5.95 -16.79 23.94
CA MET A 147 6.91 -17.06 22.89
C MET A 147 8.11 -16.13 23.01
N TYR A 148 9.30 -16.68 22.80
CA TYR A 148 10.53 -15.90 22.72
C TYR A 148 11.06 -15.93 21.29
N GLY A 149 11.33 -14.75 20.75
CA GLY A 149 12.01 -14.56 19.46
C GLY A 149 13.30 -13.78 19.68
N ALA A 150 14.32 -14.08 18.90
CA ALA A 150 15.59 -13.35 18.96
C ALA A 150 16.22 -13.24 17.57
N ASN A 151 16.77 -12.04 17.33
CA ASN A 151 17.75 -11.81 16.26
C ASN A 151 19.09 -11.46 16.92
N ILE A 152 20.17 -12.01 16.38
CA ILE A 152 21.51 -11.80 16.91
C ILE A 152 22.30 -10.98 15.90
N PHE A 153 22.82 -9.84 16.34
CA PHE A 153 23.66 -8.95 15.54
C PHE A 153 25.02 -8.76 16.24
N THR A 154 26.04 -8.57 15.42
CA THR A 154 27.37 -8.19 15.93
C THR A 154 27.56 -6.69 15.75
N ALA A 155 27.74 -5.98 16.85
CA ALA A 155 28.01 -4.55 16.83
C ALA A 155 29.35 -4.26 16.11
N GLN A 156 29.39 -3.20 15.31
CA GLN A 156 30.57 -2.81 14.55
C GLN A 156 31.63 -2.14 15.42
N SER A 157 31.21 -1.57 16.55
CA SER A 157 32.06 -0.88 17.53
C SER A 157 31.41 -0.95 18.92
N ALA A 158 31.93 -0.21 19.88
CA ALA A 158 31.26 0.04 21.16
C ALA A 158 30.07 1.00 20.91
N GLU A 159 28.87 0.51 21.07
CA GLU A 159 27.62 1.20 20.70
C GLU A 159 26.63 1.22 21.86
N SER A 160 25.69 2.17 21.82
CA SER A 160 24.53 2.20 22.71
C SER A 160 23.26 1.86 21.93
N LEU A 161 22.51 0.87 22.37
CA LEU A 161 21.19 0.57 21.80
C LEU A 161 20.22 1.71 22.11
N ARG A 162 19.73 2.40 21.05
CA ARG A 162 18.81 3.53 21.17
C ARG A 162 17.35 3.14 20.95
N ALA A 163 17.12 2.23 20.03
CA ALA A 163 15.78 1.78 19.68
C ALA A 163 15.79 0.30 19.29
N SER A 164 14.66 -0.36 19.47
CA SER A 164 14.37 -1.70 18.98
C SER A 164 12.98 -1.71 18.38
N GLY A 165 12.84 -2.20 17.16
CA GLY A 165 11.57 -2.32 16.46
C GLY A 165 11.22 -3.78 16.19
N PHE A 166 9.93 -4.10 16.26
CA PHE A 166 9.40 -5.41 15.90
C PHE A 166 7.95 -5.30 15.45
N TYR A 167 7.48 -6.26 14.68
CA TYR A 167 6.08 -6.37 14.30
C TYR A 167 5.35 -7.23 15.34
N ALA A 168 4.37 -6.64 16.01
CA ALA A 168 3.45 -7.35 16.89
C ALA A 168 2.18 -7.70 16.11
N THR A 169 1.75 -8.96 16.18
CA THR A 169 0.48 -9.42 15.60
C THR A 169 -0.43 -9.90 16.72
N ALA A 170 -1.70 -9.48 16.67
CA ALA A 170 -2.75 -9.99 17.55
C ALA A 170 -3.31 -11.31 17.04
#